data_12395ba72bce557c8025f5729e6e3d4f
#
_entry.id   12395ba72bce557c8025f5729e6e3d4f
#
_cell.length_a   1.000
_cell.length_b   1.000
_cell.length_c   1.000
_cell.angle_alpha   90.00
_cell.angle_beta   90.00
_cell.angle_gamma   90.00
#
_symmetry.space_group_name_H-M   'P 1'
#
loop_
_entity.id
_entity.type
_entity.pdbx_description
1 polymer ?
#
loop_
_entity_poly.entity_id
_entity_poly.type
_entity_poly.pdbx_seq_one_letter_code
_entity_poly.pdbx_strand_id
1 'polypeptide(L)'
;NPGDITVPLNFPPDLFTWRDEGAPLNLKYRYTPQEKSTNSSFIVSFNDALIQSRNLPSEDKLDSGVLSTLKSNDGNLAREINARLPLNSVALQSRLQLRYMFDYIKQGECGDIIIDNMRGSVDPESTLDLSGYDHFMAMPNLGVFKDAGFPFTRLADLSQTAVVLPDDAGAADLDAYLTVLGRFGKSNGYPATGVSVIQAAQVQTAADKELLV
;
A
#
# COMPACT_ATOMS: atom_id res chain seq x y z
N ASN A 1 15.67 5.92 17.10
CA ASN A 1 14.51 5.02 16.97
C ASN A 1 14.61 4.35 15.61
N PRO A 2 14.51 3.03 15.53
CA PRO A 2 14.33 2.36 14.26
C PRO A 2 13.08 2.97 13.59
N GLY A 3 13.21 3.42 12.35
CA GLY A 3 12.12 4.06 11.65
C GLY A 3 11.02 3.05 11.34
N ASP A 4 9.80 3.35 11.75
CA ASP A 4 8.64 2.62 11.30
C ASP A 4 8.29 3.09 9.88
N ILE A 5 8.16 2.15 8.96
CA ILE A 5 7.66 2.41 7.61
C ILE A 5 6.15 2.20 7.67
N THR A 6 5.39 3.24 7.41
CA THR A 6 3.92 3.16 7.36
C THR A 6 3.46 3.38 5.93
N VAL A 7 2.79 2.39 5.37
CA VAL A 7 2.20 2.45 4.03
C VAL A 7 0.69 2.58 4.19
N PRO A 8 0.10 3.73 3.81
CA PRO A 8 -1.35 3.87 3.79
C PRO A 8 -1.93 2.97 2.68
N LEU A 9 -2.98 2.25 3.00
CA LEU A 9 -3.71 1.39 2.07
C LEU A 9 -5.16 1.86 2.01
N ASN A 10 -5.60 2.25 0.81
CA ASN A 10 -6.97 2.60 0.52
C ASN A 10 -7.63 1.44 -0.22
N PHE A 11 -8.60 0.82 0.43
CA PHE A 11 -9.35 -0.28 -0.17
C PHE A 11 -10.60 0.21 -0.87
N PRO A 12 -10.97 -0.40 -2.01
CA PRO A 12 -12.25 -0.13 -2.64
C PRO A 12 -13.38 -0.40 -1.66
N PRO A 13 -14.36 0.51 -1.50
CA PRO A 13 -15.44 0.34 -0.51
C PRO A 13 -16.42 -0.78 -0.88
N ASP A 14 -16.40 -1.24 -2.12
CA ASP A 14 -17.19 -2.36 -2.63
C ASP A 14 -16.48 -3.72 -2.56
N LEU A 15 -15.26 -3.75 -2.00
CA LEU A 15 -14.52 -5.01 -1.81
C LEU A 15 -15.29 -5.96 -0.90
N PHE A 16 -15.67 -7.13 -1.43
CA PHE A 16 -16.45 -8.11 -0.68
C PHE A 16 -15.54 -9.08 0.06
N THR A 17 -15.49 -8.95 1.38
CA THR A 17 -14.47 -9.61 2.23
C THR A 17 -15.01 -10.83 2.99
N TRP A 18 -15.90 -11.61 2.40
CA TRP A 18 -16.51 -12.77 3.04
C TRP A 18 -15.58 -13.98 3.19
N ARG A 19 -14.44 -13.97 2.49
CA ARG A 19 -13.46 -15.06 2.56
C ARG A 19 -12.51 -14.84 3.74
N ASP A 20 -12.42 -15.82 4.62
CA ASP A 20 -11.57 -15.76 5.83
C ASP A 20 -10.06 -15.87 5.55
N GLU A 21 -9.67 -16.26 4.33
CA GLU A 21 -8.26 -16.55 4.03
C GLU A 21 -7.34 -15.33 4.00
N GLY A 22 -7.89 -14.13 3.89
CA GLY A 22 -7.14 -12.88 3.75
C GLY A 22 -6.45 -12.72 2.40
N ALA A 23 -6.07 -11.48 2.06
CA ALA A 23 -5.42 -11.14 0.79
C ALA A 23 -3.94 -11.55 0.77
N PRO A 24 -3.44 -12.17 -0.31
CA PRO A 24 -2.03 -12.48 -0.44
C PRO A 24 -1.18 -11.21 -0.45
N LEU A 25 -0.21 -11.15 0.47
CA LEU A 25 0.76 -10.09 0.61
C LEU A 25 2.15 -10.67 0.36
N ASN A 26 2.83 -10.22 -0.68
CA ASN A 26 4.21 -10.54 -0.98
C ASN A 26 5.08 -9.31 -0.69
N LEU A 27 5.91 -9.41 0.33
CA LEU A 27 6.85 -8.35 0.72
C LEU A 27 8.26 -8.76 0.37
N LYS A 28 8.88 -8.00 -0.51
CA LYS A 28 10.31 -8.08 -0.81
C LYS A 28 11.01 -7.00 0.01
N TYR A 29 12.02 -7.38 0.75
CA TYR A 29 12.74 -6.46 1.62
C TYR A 29 14.24 -6.75 1.67
N ARG A 30 15.00 -5.77 2.10
CA ARG A 30 16.46 -5.85 2.25
C ARG A 30 16.85 -5.33 3.62
N TYR A 31 17.92 -5.86 4.15
CA TYR A 31 18.51 -5.38 5.40
C TYR A 31 20.02 -5.57 5.41
N THR A 32 20.72 -4.74 6.18
CA THR A 32 22.14 -4.92 6.45
C THR A 32 22.31 -6.00 7.52
N PRO A 33 22.90 -7.17 7.23
CA PRO A 33 23.16 -8.17 8.24
C PRO A 33 24.24 -7.69 9.18
N GLN A 34 24.09 -8.02 10.45
CA GLN A 34 25.13 -7.84 11.46
C GLN A 34 26.09 -9.01 11.45
N GLU A 35 27.31 -8.82 11.95
CA GLU A 35 28.24 -9.93 12.17
C GLU A 35 27.64 -10.98 13.10
N LYS A 36 27.03 -10.53 14.21
CA LYS A 36 26.34 -11.38 15.20
C LYS A 36 25.07 -10.71 15.68
N SER A 37 24.00 -11.49 15.74
CA SER A 37 22.70 -11.06 16.26
C SER A 37 21.92 -12.25 16.81
N THR A 38 21.10 -12.05 17.83
CA THR A 38 20.22 -13.09 18.38
C THR A 38 18.76 -12.82 18.08
N ASN A 39 18.31 -11.57 18.16
CA ASN A 39 16.90 -11.20 18.20
C ASN A 39 16.50 -10.13 17.15
N SER A 40 17.38 -9.85 16.19
CA SER A 40 16.99 -8.92 15.11
C SER A 40 15.81 -9.48 14.32
N SER A 41 14.81 -8.66 14.06
CA SER A 41 13.56 -9.08 13.44
C SER A 41 12.96 -8.01 12.54
N PHE A 42 12.21 -8.48 11.55
CA PHE A 42 11.34 -7.65 10.73
C PHE A 42 9.89 -7.97 11.08
N ILE A 43 9.14 -6.96 11.47
CA ILE A 43 7.78 -7.06 11.97
C ILE A 43 6.83 -6.43 10.96
N VAL A 44 5.78 -7.16 10.62
CA VAL A 44 4.69 -6.73 9.74
C VAL A 44 3.43 -6.66 10.56
N SER A 45 2.80 -5.49 10.62
CA SER A 45 1.52 -5.26 11.30
C SER A 45 0.54 -4.57 10.35
N PHE A 46 -0.75 -4.83 10.54
CA PHE A 46 -1.84 -4.22 9.78
C PHE A 46 -2.87 -3.66 10.76
N ASN A 47 -3.16 -2.37 10.66
CA ASN A 47 -4.04 -1.65 11.58
C ASN A 47 -3.69 -1.93 13.07
N ASP A 48 -2.40 -1.87 13.39
CA ASP A 48 -1.80 -2.17 14.70
C ASP A 48 -1.85 -3.65 15.15
N ALA A 49 -2.46 -4.54 14.37
CA ALA A 49 -2.44 -5.98 14.63
C ALA A 49 -1.21 -6.63 14.00
N LEU A 50 -0.49 -7.45 14.79
CA LEU A 50 0.65 -8.21 14.28
C LEU A 50 0.18 -9.26 13.26
N ILE A 51 0.74 -9.20 12.06
CA ILE A 51 0.51 -10.21 11.01
C ILE A 51 1.61 -11.25 11.03
N GLN A 52 2.86 -10.81 11.03
CA GLN A 52 4.01 -11.70 10.98
C GLN A 52 5.26 -11.05 11.55
N SER A 53 6.11 -11.85 12.17
CA SER A 53 7.47 -11.50 12.53
C SER A 53 8.45 -12.48 11.91
N ARG A 54 9.55 -11.98 11.37
CA ARG A 54 10.63 -12.79 10.79
C ARG A 54 11.96 -12.39 11.41
N ASN A 55 12.72 -13.39 11.84
CA ASN A 55 14.09 -13.15 12.27
C ASN A 55 14.95 -12.69 11.10
N LEU A 56 15.84 -11.76 11.37
CA LEU A 56 16.88 -11.27 10.47
C LEU A 56 18.19 -11.95 10.82
N PRO A 57 18.59 -13.03 10.12
CA PRO A 57 19.83 -13.74 10.42
C PRO A 57 21.05 -12.84 10.28
N SER A 58 21.98 -12.99 11.22
CA SER A 58 23.31 -12.39 11.17
C SER A 58 24.25 -13.19 10.24
N GLU A 59 25.38 -12.59 9.87
CA GLU A 59 26.35 -13.20 8.95
C GLU A 59 26.89 -14.54 9.45
N ASP A 60 27.14 -14.66 10.76
CA ASP A 60 27.61 -15.90 11.41
C ASP A 60 26.60 -17.08 11.33
N LYS A 61 25.33 -16.80 11.07
CA LYS A 61 24.26 -17.81 10.95
C LYS A 61 23.92 -18.17 9.49
N LEU A 62 24.58 -17.55 8.52
CA LEU A 62 24.34 -17.76 7.10
C LEU A 62 25.54 -18.50 6.49
N ASP A 63 25.26 -19.54 5.73
CA ASP A 63 26.29 -20.22 4.94
C ASP A 63 26.92 -19.26 3.94
N SER A 64 28.23 -19.37 3.74
CA SER A 64 29.01 -18.49 2.85
C SER A 64 28.47 -18.48 1.41
N GLY A 65 27.90 -19.61 0.94
CA GLY A 65 27.25 -19.72 -0.38
C GLY A 65 25.96 -18.91 -0.47
N VAL A 66 25.17 -18.87 0.59
CA VAL A 66 23.92 -18.09 0.68
C VAL A 66 24.23 -16.61 0.76
N LEU A 67 25.23 -16.21 1.54
CA LEU A 67 25.70 -14.84 1.64
C LEU A 67 26.14 -14.29 0.28
N SER A 68 26.96 -15.06 -0.47
CA SER A 68 27.45 -14.62 -1.77
C SER A 68 26.37 -14.46 -2.84
N THR A 69 25.28 -15.21 -2.72
CA THR A 69 24.16 -15.19 -3.68
C THR A 69 23.13 -14.10 -3.37
N LEU A 70 22.89 -13.80 -2.09
CA LEU A 70 21.83 -12.90 -1.65
C LEU A 70 22.33 -11.50 -1.28
N LYS A 71 23.63 -11.34 -1.04
CA LYS A 71 24.25 -10.05 -0.71
C LYS A 71 24.44 -9.24 -1.98
N SER A 72 23.78 -8.09 -2.04
CA SER A 72 23.95 -7.14 -3.14
C SER A 72 25.26 -6.36 -3.01
N ASN A 73 25.63 -5.62 -4.06
CA ASN A 73 26.85 -4.80 -4.10
C ASN A 73 26.92 -3.73 -2.99
N ASP A 74 25.77 -3.35 -2.43
CA ASP A 74 25.63 -2.40 -1.30
C ASP A 74 25.74 -3.08 0.08
N GLY A 75 26.02 -4.37 0.13
CA GLY A 75 26.17 -5.15 1.36
C GLY A 75 24.87 -5.61 2.00
N ASN A 76 23.70 -5.32 1.41
CA ASN A 76 22.40 -5.71 1.95
C ASN A 76 21.97 -7.11 1.48
N LEU A 77 21.22 -7.82 2.35
CA LEU A 77 20.61 -9.10 2.04
C LEU A 77 19.16 -8.93 1.60
N ALA A 78 18.81 -9.49 0.44
CA ALA A 78 17.45 -9.55 -0.05
C ALA A 78 16.68 -10.72 0.58
N ARG A 79 15.43 -10.49 0.97
CA ARG A 79 14.51 -11.48 1.55
C ARG A 79 13.09 -11.25 1.07
N GLU A 80 12.27 -12.26 1.27
CA GLU A 80 10.86 -12.25 0.89
C GLU A 80 9.99 -12.82 2.02
N ILE A 81 8.83 -12.20 2.21
CA ILE A 81 7.77 -12.69 3.10
C ILE A 81 6.50 -12.86 2.27
N ASN A 82 5.93 -14.06 2.35
CA ASN A 82 4.57 -14.33 1.90
C ASN A 82 3.68 -14.41 3.14
N ALA A 83 2.72 -13.51 3.22
CA ALA A 83 1.76 -13.42 4.32
C ALA A 83 0.35 -13.26 3.77
N ARG A 84 -0.65 -13.32 4.65
CA ARG A 84 -2.04 -13.00 4.32
C ARG A 84 -2.52 -11.84 5.15
N LEU A 85 -3.05 -10.82 4.48
CA LEU A 85 -3.60 -9.64 5.11
C LEU A 85 -5.06 -9.91 5.51
N PRO A 86 -5.44 -9.84 6.80
CA PRO A 86 -6.80 -10.13 7.23
C PRO A 86 -7.75 -9.02 6.76
N LEU A 87 -8.68 -9.35 5.89
CA LEU A 87 -9.62 -8.37 5.32
C LEU A 87 -10.82 -8.07 6.21
N ASN A 88 -11.05 -8.85 7.27
CA ASN A 88 -12.10 -8.58 8.25
C ASN A 88 -11.85 -7.32 9.10
N SER A 89 -10.61 -6.81 9.11
CA SER A 89 -10.22 -5.58 9.80
C SER A 89 -9.95 -4.40 8.88
N VAL A 90 -10.35 -4.52 7.60
CA VAL A 90 -10.17 -3.46 6.61
C VAL A 90 -11.11 -2.28 6.89
N ALA A 91 -10.55 -1.08 6.91
CA ALA A 91 -11.26 0.19 6.86
C ALA A 91 -10.95 0.90 5.53
N LEU A 92 -11.75 1.91 5.17
CA LEU A 92 -11.49 2.75 3.99
C LEU A 92 -10.04 3.29 3.99
N GLN A 93 -9.54 3.63 5.17
CA GLN A 93 -8.14 4.01 5.38
C GLN A 93 -7.51 3.00 6.32
N SER A 94 -6.68 2.16 5.79
CA SER A 94 -5.92 1.16 6.53
C SER A 94 -4.42 1.45 6.43
N ARG A 95 -3.64 0.85 7.31
CA ARG A 95 -2.20 1.05 7.31
C ARG A 95 -1.45 -0.26 7.48
N LEU A 96 -0.50 -0.47 6.60
CA LEU A 96 0.50 -1.51 6.73
C LEU A 96 1.73 -0.90 7.41
N GLN A 97 2.14 -1.48 8.53
CA GLN A 97 3.26 -1.00 9.32
C GLN A 97 4.37 -2.04 9.28
N LEU A 98 5.56 -1.57 8.91
CA LEU A 98 6.73 -2.39 8.70
C LEU A 98 7.84 -1.86 9.60
N ARG A 99 8.34 -2.69 10.50
CA ARG A 99 9.35 -2.28 11.49
C ARG A 99 10.54 -3.21 11.46
N TYR A 100 11.72 -2.63 11.32
CA TYR A 100 12.98 -3.33 11.55
C TYR A 100 13.39 -3.16 13.01
N MET A 101 13.60 -4.26 13.68
CA MET A 101 14.21 -4.29 15.03
C MET A 101 15.57 -4.94 14.92
N PHE A 102 16.59 -4.15 15.17
CA PHE A 102 17.96 -4.63 15.19
C PHE A 102 18.41 -4.72 16.64
N ASP A 103 18.79 -5.91 17.07
CA ASP A 103 19.47 -6.08 18.35
C ASP A 103 21.00 -5.94 18.14
N TYR A 104 21.67 -5.61 19.19
CA TYR A 104 23.12 -5.47 19.20
C TYR A 104 23.72 -6.37 20.27
N ILE A 105 24.69 -7.19 19.88
CA ILE A 105 25.48 -7.97 20.83
C ILE A 105 26.70 -7.15 21.17
N LYS A 106 26.76 -6.65 22.43
CA LYS A 106 27.88 -5.91 22.96
C LYS A 106 29.12 -6.82 22.98
N GLN A 107 30.19 -6.41 22.29
CA GLN A 107 31.46 -7.12 22.28
C GLN A 107 32.46 -6.34 23.14
N GLY A 108 33.00 -6.99 24.22
CA GLY A 108 34.03 -6.42 25.05
C GLY A 108 33.56 -5.48 26.18
N GLU A 109 34.52 -4.91 26.90
CA GLU A 109 34.27 -4.01 28.05
C GLU A 109 33.98 -2.55 27.63
N CYS A 110 34.21 -2.21 26.39
CA CYS A 110 33.99 -0.84 25.88
C CYS A 110 32.53 -0.52 25.66
N GLY A 111 32.16 0.72 25.99
CA GLY A 111 30.82 1.24 26.05
C GLY A 111 29.99 1.16 24.76
N ASP A 112 28.93 1.90 24.71
CA ASP A 112 27.95 1.85 23.62
C ASP A 112 28.58 2.18 22.27
N ILE A 113 28.54 1.22 21.34
CA ILE A 113 28.92 1.45 19.95
C ILE A 113 27.66 1.94 19.20
N ILE A 114 27.76 3.10 18.60
CA ILE A 114 26.73 3.60 17.69
C ILE A 114 26.85 2.81 16.37
N ILE A 115 25.80 2.09 16.03
CA ILE A 115 25.76 1.30 14.79
C ILE A 115 25.21 2.20 13.69
N ASP A 116 26.07 2.94 13.01
CA ASP A 116 25.69 3.93 12.01
C ASP A 116 25.25 3.32 10.66
N ASN A 117 25.47 2.03 10.43
CA ASN A 117 25.36 1.43 9.08
C ASN A 117 24.22 0.42 8.92
N MET A 118 23.33 0.28 9.90
CA MET A 118 22.22 -0.66 9.78
C MET A 118 21.07 -0.03 9.01
N ARG A 119 20.73 -0.66 7.91
CA ARG A 119 19.66 -0.20 7.02
C ARG A 119 18.67 -1.32 6.78
N GLY A 120 17.40 -0.94 6.67
CA GLY A 120 16.33 -1.79 6.16
C GLY A 120 15.54 -1.04 5.11
N SER A 121 15.16 -1.70 4.06
CA SER A 121 14.32 -1.14 3.01
C SER A 121 13.30 -2.17 2.52
N VAL A 122 12.16 -1.68 2.06
CA VAL A 122 11.15 -2.49 1.40
C VAL A 122 11.19 -2.19 -0.08
N ASP A 123 11.18 -3.24 -0.86
CA ASP A 123 11.28 -3.15 -2.31
C ASP A 123 9.94 -2.69 -2.90
N PRO A 124 9.92 -1.75 -3.86
CA PRO A 124 8.69 -1.29 -4.54
C PRO A 124 8.00 -2.39 -5.35
N GLU A 125 8.67 -3.50 -5.65
CA GLU A 125 8.04 -4.68 -6.27
C GLU A 125 7.19 -5.52 -5.28
N SER A 126 7.06 -5.11 -4.02
CA SER A 126 6.14 -5.74 -3.07
C SER A 126 4.69 -5.57 -3.52
N THR A 127 3.88 -6.62 -3.39
CA THR A 127 2.51 -6.64 -3.92
C THR A 127 1.50 -7.09 -2.88
N LEU A 128 0.31 -6.51 -2.94
CA LEU A 128 -0.90 -6.99 -2.28
C LEU A 128 -1.90 -7.37 -3.38
N ASP A 129 -2.29 -8.64 -3.44
CA ASP A 129 -3.18 -9.16 -4.46
C ASP A 129 -4.63 -9.17 -3.98
N LEU A 130 -5.46 -8.37 -4.64
CA LEU A 130 -6.91 -8.30 -4.41
C LEU A 130 -7.72 -8.88 -5.57
N SER A 131 -7.09 -9.39 -6.62
CA SER A 131 -7.75 -9.84 -7.86
C SER A 131 -8.72 -11.01 -7.66
N GLY A 132 -8.55 -11.79 -6.60
CA GLY A 132 -9.41 -12.92 -6.25
C GLY A 132 -10.66 -12.57 -5.44
N TYR A 133 -10.95 -11.28 -5.21
CA TYR A 133 -12.08 -10.82 -4.41
C TYR A 133 -13.17 -10.21 -5.30
N ASP A 134 -14.41 -10.56 -4.99
CA ASP A 134 -15.57 -9.99 -5.64
C ASP A 134 -15.81 -8.54 -5.17
N HIS A 135 -16.42 -7.75 -6.04
CA HIS A 135 -16.82 -6.39 -5.77
C HIS A 135 -18.35 -6.32 -5.70
N PHE A 136 -18.89 -5.96 -4.55
CA PHE A 136 -20.32 -5.83 -4.36
C PHE A 136 -20.66 -4.71 -3.37
N MET A 137 -21.60 -3.85 -3.78
CA MET A 137 -22.19 -2.85 -2.91
C MET A 137 -23.61 -2.54 -3.33
N ALA A 138 -24.51 -2.48 -2.36
CA ALA A 138 -25.89 -2.04 -2.62
C ALA A 138 -25.94 -0.55 -2.96
N MET A 139 -26.55 -0.19 -4.08
CA MET A 139 -26.71 1.19 -4.57
C MET A 139 -28.20 1.59 -4.60
N PRO A 140 -28.54 2.89 -4.44
CA PRO A 140 -27.66 4.03 -4.18
C PRO A 140 -27.14 4.05 -2.72
N ASN A 141 -25.89 4.47 -2.53
CA ASN A 141 -25.26 4.58 -1.22
C ASN A 141 -24.60 5.96 -1.05
N LEU A 142 -25.38 6.96 -0.64
CA LEU A 142 -24.92 8.34 -0.46
C LEU A 142 -23.87 8.48 0.66
N GLY A 143 -23.87 7.58 1.65
CA GLY A 143 -22.86 7.58 2.71
C GLY A 143 -21.48 7.28 2.15
N VAL A 144 -21.36 6.21 1.38
CA VAL A 144 -20.09 5.84 0.75
C VAL A 144 -19.67 6.83 -0.33
N PHE A 145 -20.61 7.40 -1.08
CA PHE A 145 -20.31 8.50 -2.00
C PHE A 145 -19.69 9.70 -1.26
N LYS A 146 -20.30 10.11 -0.15
CA LYS A 146 -19.80 11.24 0.66
C LYS A 146 -18.40 10.98 1.21
N ASP A 147 -18.14 9.76 1.70
CA ASP A 147 -16.92 9.45 2.44
C ASP A 147 -15.77 9.01 1.52
N ALA A 148 -16.07 8.30 0.44
CA ALA A 148 -15.09 7.72 -0.49
C ALA A 148 -15.23 8.19 -1.95
N GLY A 149 -16.34 8.83 -2.35
CA GLY A 149 -16.60 9.19 -3.74
C GLY A 149 -17.05 8.03 -4.63
N PHE A 150 -17.39 6.87 -4.04
CA PHE A 150 -17.84 5.71 -4.79
C PHE A 150 -19.23 5.96 -5.44
N PRO A 151 -19.50 5.52 -6.68
CA PRO A 151 -18.73 4.56 -7.49
C PRO A 151 -17.56 5.15 -8.31
N PHE A 152 -17.45 6.46 -8.42
CA PHE A 152 -16.48 7.13 -9.29
C PHE A 152 -15.03 6.83 -8.93
N THR A 153 -14.76 6.50 -7.66
CA THR A 153 -13.43 6.23 -7.10
C THR A 153 -13.12 4.73 -7.02
N ARG A 154 -13.81 3.88 -7.79
CA ARG A 154 -13.57 2.42 -7.81
C ARG A 154 -12.11 2.10 -8.15
N LEU A 155 -11.54 2.80 -9.13
CA LEU A 155 -10.11 2.82 -9.38
C LEU A 155 -9.50 4.13 -8.88
N ALA A 156 -8.34 4.05 -8.24
CA ALA A 156 -7.73 5.20 -7.57
C ALA A 156 -7.39 6.35 -8.53
N ASP A 157 -7.03 6.04 -9.78
CA ASP A 157 -6.73 6.99 -10.84
C ASP A 157 -7.97 7.55 -11.56
N LEU A 158 -9.17 7.09 -11.22
CA LEU A 158 -10.45 7.40 -11.85
C LEU A 158 -10.55 7.02 -13.35
N SER A 159 -9.80 6.03 -13.81
CA SER A 159 -9.82 5.61 -15.23
C SER A 159 -11.17 5.04 -15.70
N GLN A 160 -12.03 4.57 -14.77
CA GLN A 160 -13.40 4.15 -15.03
C GLN A 160 -14.44 5.27 -14.87
N THR A 161 -14.02 6.52 -14.72
CA THR A 161 -14.92 7.67 -14.55
C THR A 161 -14.82 8.60 -15.73
N ALA A 162 -15.95 9.08 -16.19
CA ALA A 162 -16.05 10.16 -17.17
C ALA A 162 -16.85 11.33 -16.58
N VAL A 163 -16.32 12.54 -16.68
CA VAL A 163 -17.03 13.78 -16.33
C VAL A 163 -17.64 14.34 -17.58
N VAL A 164 -18.96 14.59 -17.54
CA VAL A 164 -19.70 15.18 -18.63
C VAL A 164 -19.86 16.66 -18.37
N LEU A 165 -19.23 17.49 -19.18
CA LEU A 165 -19.39 18.96 -19.14
C LEU A 165 -20.36 19.43 -20.21
N PRO A 166 -21.10 20.53 -19.95
CA PRO A 166 -21.89 21.18 -21.00
C PRO A 166 -21.00 21.71 -22.13
N ASP A 167 -21.54 21.84 -23.33
CA ASP A 167 -20.80 22.29 -24.52
C ASP A 167 -20.26 23.73 -24.36
N ASP A 168 -20.94 24.53 -23.55
CA ASP A 168 -20.61 25.92 -23.21
C ASP A 168 -20.16 26.09 -21.77
N ALA A 169 -19.42 25.10 -21.22
CA ALA A 169 -18.96 25.10 -19.84
C ALA A 169 -18.32 26.42 -19.43
N GLY A 170 -18.88 27.05 -18.41
CA GLY A 170 -18.38 28.27 -17.83
C GLY A 170 -17.41 28.06 -16.67
N ALA A 171 -16.94 29.16 -16.09
CA ALA A 171 -16.02 29.10 -14.96
C ALA A 171 -16.61 28.37 -13.74
N ALA A 172 -17.92 28.48 -13.52
CA ALA A 172 -18.60 27.81 -12.40
C ALA A 172 -18.62 26.27 -12.59
N ASP A 173 -18.82 25.79 -13.81
CA ASP A 173 -18.81 24.36 -14.12
C ASP A 173 -17.40 23.76 -13.92
N LEU A 174 -16.38 24.51 -14.36
CA LEU A 174 -14.97 24.12 -14.16
C LEU A 174 -14.59 24.12 -12.69
N ASP A 175 -15.05 25.10 -11.91
CA ASP A 175 -14.79 25.13 -10.47
C ASP A 175 -15.44 23.95 -9.73
N ALA A 176 -16.71 23.65 -10.07
CA ALA A 176 -17.41 22.49 -9.52
C ALA A 176 -16.69 21.17 -9.88
N TYR A 177 -16.33 21.01 -11.14
CA TYR A 177 -15.57 19.87 -11.65
C TYR A 177 -14.25 19.66 -10.89
N LEU A 178 -13.41 20.71 -10.81
CA LEU A 178 -12.11 20.63 -10.13
C LEU A 178 -12.27 20.41 -8.63
N THR A 179 -13.29 20.99 -8.00
CA THR A 179 -13.59 20.78 -6.58
C THR A 179 -13.94 19.31 -6.29
N VAL A 180 -14.81 18.71 -7.12
CA VAL A 180 -15.20 17.29 -6.96
C VAL A 180 -14.00 16.36 -7.18
N LEU A 181 -13.23 16.57 -8.25
CA LEU A 181 -12.04 15.76 -8.50
C LEU A 181 -10.97 15.91 -7.42
N GLY A 182 -10.78 17.14 -6.91
CA GLY A 182 -9.87 17.37 -5.80
C GLY A 182 -10.30 16.61 -4.54
N ARG A 183 -11.62 16.53 -4.28
CA ARG A 183 -12.16 15.74 -3.17
C ARG A 183 -11.96 14.23 -3.38
N PHE A 184 -12.19 13.73 -4.59
CA PHE A 184 -11.95 12.32 -4.92
C PHE A 184 -10.47 11.95 -4.80
N GLY A 185 -9.57 12.78 -5.33
CA GLY A 185 -8.13 12.56 -5.18
C GLY A 185 -7.68 12.58 -3.72
N LYS A 186 -8.27 13.44 -2.89
CA LYS A 186 -8.01 13.47 -1.45
C LYS A 186 -8.49 12.19 -0.75
N SER A 187 -9.67 11.67 -1.10
CA SER A 187 -10.21 10.44 -0.49
C SER A 187 -9.43 9.19 -0.91
N ASN A 188 -8.97 9.13 -2.17
CA ASN A 188 -8.19 8.04 -2.70
C ASN A 188 -6.70 8.08 -2.33
N GLY A 189 -6.19 9.26 -1.95
CA GLY A 189 -4.75 9.49 -1.78
C GLY A 189 -3.96 9.43 -3.09
N TYR A 190 -4.62 9.49 -4.25
CA TYR A 190 -4.02 9.42 -5.59
C TYR A 190 -4.60 10.49 -6.52
N PRO A 191 -3.80 11.12 -7.40
CA PRO A 191 -4.29 12.10 -8.35
C PRO A 191 -5.23 11.45 -9.39
N ALA A 192 -6.31 12.16 -9.76
CA ALA A 192 -7.31 11.73 -10.73
C ALA A 192 -6.79 11.80 -12.19
N THR A 193 -5.71 11.09 -12.50
CA THR A 193 -5.00 11.20 -13.79
C THR A 193 -5.64 10.42 -14.93
N GLY A 194 -6.49 9.45 -14.61
CA GLY A 194 -7.15 8.59 -15.59
C GLY A 194 -8.57 9.06 -15.97
N VAL A 195 -9.11 10.10 -15.32
CA VAL A 195 -10.45 10.59 -15.59
C VAL A 195 -10.59 11.09 -17.04
N SER A 196 -11.69 10.74 -17.69
CA SER A 196 -12.05 11.28 -19.01
C SER A 196 -12.96 12.49 -18.84
N VAL A 197 -12.73 13.55 -19.61
CA VAL A 197 -13.64 14.70 -19.68
C VAL A 197 -14.26 14.71 -21.05
N ILE A 198 -15.59 14.66 -21.12
CA ILE A 198 -16.37 14.56 -22.36
C ILE A 198 -17.51 15.55 -22.38
N GLN A 199 -18.04 15.82 -23.55
CA GLN A 199 -19.27 16.60 -23.76
C GLN A 199 -20.49 15.70 -23.82
N ALA A 200 -21.69 16.27 -23.65
CA ALA A 200 -22.97 15.54 -23.66
C ALA A 200 -23.18 14.69 -24.92
N ALA A 201 -22.76 15.18 -26.10
CA ALA A 201 -22.82 14.43 -27.33
C ALA A 201 -21.96 13.16 -27.38
N GLN A 202 -20.96 13.07 -26.50
CA GLN A 202 -20.00 11.96 -26.47
C GLN A 202 -20.33 10.89 -25.40
N VAL A 203 -21.43 11.04 -24.67
CA VAL A 203 -21.81 10.12 -23.57
C VAL A 203 -21.86 8.66 -24.02
N GLN A 204 -22.31 8.39 -25.25
CA GLN A 204 -22.35 7.03 -25.80
C GLN A 204 -20.95 6.37 -25.93
N THR A 205 -19.91 7.16 -26.06
CA THR A 205 -18.54 6.65 -26.17
C THR A 205 -17.95 6.23 -24.79
N ALA A 206 -18.63 6.59 -23.71
CA ALA A 206 -18.25 6.28 -22.33
C ALA A 206 -19.31 5.40 -21.64
N ALA A 207 -20.02 4.55 -22.38
CA ALA A 207 -21.09 3.70 -21.87
C ALA A 207 -20.60 2.65 -20.83
N ASP A 208 -19.32 2.36 -20.82
CA ASP A 208 -18.63 1.46 -19.88
C ASP A 208 -18.08 2.17 -18.64
N LYS A 209 -18.29 3.49 -18.53
CA LYS A 209 -17.77 4.30 -17.43
C LYS A 209 -18.87 4.81 -16.52
N GLU A 210 -18.48 5.12 -15.28
CA GLU A 210 -19.32 5.86 -14.35
C GLU A 210 -19.37 7.34 -14.78
N LEU A 211 -20.57 7.84 -14.99
CA LEU A 211 -20.77 9.21 -15.49
C LEU A 211 -21.05 10.18 -14.36
N LEU A 212 -20.19 11.19 -14.22
CA LEU A 212 -20.40 12.34 -13.34
C LEU A 212 -20.90 13.51 -14.22
N VAL A 213 -22.17 13.87 -14.03
CA VAL A 213 -22.87 14.90 -14.82
C VAL A 213 -23.11 16.14 -13.99
#